data_50c918f893cd50d5e99a017ede5074a9
#
_entry.id   50c918f893cd50d5e99a017ede5074a9
#
_cell.length_a   1.000
_cell.length_b   1.000
_cell.length_c   1.000
_cell.angle_alpha   90.00
_cell.angle_beta   90.00
_cell.angle_gamma   90.00
#
_symmetry.space_group_name_H-M   'P 1'
#
loop_
_entity.id
_entity.type
_entity.pdbx_description
1 polymer ?
#
loop_
_entity_poly.entity_id
_entity_poly.type
_entity_poly.pdbx_seq_one_letter_code
_entity_poly.pdbx_strand_id
1 'polypeptide(L)'
;LGVFFIVVAVGALLTALNEGSKLVGAFAPGTLMLSVGLVVVAAVAFYGFWTVEKRAKQPMVETVHLRQRSTWAPLLTTTLTMTGIFAVINGIVPAYVQAADPGFGIGPTEMSLIILSPYALLGWLVGPISGRLAPVLGYTKVLRIGMLGSIVALAIIAFFGLSSLPMMVAGTVLLGIMYAGTVNIMLNGLGVVLSPAGNPGFLPGMNAGAFNLGAGLSFLVLPAVLVATSALGDAKASYLTVVVVGLVITVAAFAASLLIPKPVEAEVTE
;
A
#
# COMPACT_ATOMS: atom_id res chain seq x y z
N LEU A 1 -15.45 -1.98 -23.68
CA LEU A 1 -14.96 -0.61 -23.93
C LEU A 1 -14.52 0.05 -22.59
N GLY A 2 -15.32 -0.06 -21.50
CA GLY A 2 -14.97 0.50 -20.19
C GLY A 2 -13.62 -0.02 -19.65
N VAL A 3 -13.37 -1.34 -19.74
CA VAL A 3 -12.07 -1.94 -19.35
C VAL A 3 -10.89 -1.32 -20.08
N PHE A 4 -11.03 -1.07 -21.39
CA PHE A 4 -9.97 -0.42 -22.15
C PHE A 4 -9.65 0.97 -21.62
N PHE A 5 -10.65 1.79 -21.39
CA PHE A 5 -10.47 3.14 -20.88
C PHE A 5 -9.85 3.17 -19.48
N ILE A 6 -10.27 2.28 -18.57
CA ILE A 6 -9.69 2.24 -17.22
C ILE A 6 -8.23 1.75 -17.24
N VAL A 7 -7.90 0.77 -18.09
CA VAL A 7 -6.52 0.30 -18.25
C VAL A 7 -5.62 1.41 -18.80
N VAL A 8 -6.08 2.15 -19.81
CA VAL A 8 -5.33 3.29 -20.35
C VAL A 8 -5.18 4.40 -19.31
N ALA A 9 -6.24 4.73 -18.56
CA ALA A 9 -6.21 5.75 -17.53
C ALA A 9 -5.20 5.41 -16.41
N VAL A 10 -5.27 4.19 -15.88
CA VAL A 10 -4.37 3.72 -14.81
C VAL A 10 -2.93 3.59 -15.32
N GLY A 11 -2.73 3.01 -16.52
CA GLY A 11 -1.40 2.87 -17.11
C GLY A 11 -0.73 4.22 -17.37
N ALA A 12 -1.47 5.19 -17.94
CA ALA A 12 -0.98 6.53 -18.17
C ALA A 12 -0.65 7.25 -16.85
N LEU A 13 -1.51 7.12 -15.82
CA LEU A 13 -1.29 7.71 -14.51
C LEU A 13 -0.04 7.14 -13.82
N LEU A 14 0.12 5.82 -13.79
CA LEU A 14 1.29 5.17 -13.20
C LEU A 14 2.58 5.55 -13.93
N THR A 15 2.55 5.64 -15.26
CA THR A 15 3.69 6.10 -16.04
C THR A 15 4.00 7.57 -15.78
N ALA A 16 2.97 8.42 -15.67
CA ALA A 16 3.14 9.83 -15.31
C ALA A 16 3.79 10.01 -13.94
N LEU A 17 3.37 9.23 -12.94
CA LEU A 17 3.95 9.24 -11.60
C LEU A 17 5.41 8.77 -11.61
N ASN A 18 5.72 7.72 -12.37
CA ASN A 18 7.09 7.23 -12.53
C ASN A 18 8.01 8.24 -13.23
N GLU A 19 7.55 8.87 -14.31
CA GLU A 19 8.31 9.93 -14.98
C GLU A 19 8.41 11.19 -14.09
N GLY A 20 7.34 11.57 -13.41
CA GLY A 20 7.31 12.70 -12.48
C GLY A 20 8.30 12.54 -11.30
N SER A 21 8.52 11.32 -10.82
CA SER A 21 9.49 11.05 -9.76
C SER A 21 10.93 11.36 -10.17
N LYS A 22 11.27 11.24 -11.46
CA LYS A 22 12.59 11.58 -12.00
C LYS A 22 12.88 13.11 -11.95
N LEU A 23 11.83 13.95 -11.92
CA LEU A 23 11.96 15.40 -11.82
C LEU A 23 12.45 15.86 -10.44
N VAL A 24 12.32 15.03 -9.43
CA VAL A 24 12.78 15.32 -8.06
C VAL A 24 14.32 15.33 -7.99
N GLY A 25 14.99 14.56 -8.87
CA GLY A 25 16.47 14.50 -8.92
C GLY A 25 17.12 15.45 -9.94
N ALA A 26 16.43 15.76 -11.05
CA ALA A 26 16.92 16.65 -12.08
C ALA A 26 15.74 17.23 -12.88
N PHE A 27 15.60 18.56 -12.88
CA PHE A 27 14.58 19.24 -13.65
C PHE A 27 14.88 19.15 -15.15
N ALA A 28 14.14 18.31 -15.87
CA ALA A 28 14.20 18.19 -17.33
C ALA A 28 12.85 18.60 -17.94
N PRO A 29 12.80 19.68 -18.74
CA PRO A 29 11.54 20.18 -19.33
C PRO A 29 10.79 19.11 -20.14
N GLY A 30 11.52 18.22 -20.83
CA GLY A 30 10.94 17.11 -21.59
C GLY A 30 10.23 16.07 -20.70
N THR A 31 10.81 15.76 -19.54
CA THR A 31 10.20 14.84 -18.56
C THR A 31 8.94 15.45 -17.94
N LEU A 32 8.96 16.75 -17.65
CA LEU A 32 7.78 17.46 -17.17
C LEU A 32 6.65 17.44 -18.20
N MET A 33 6.97 17.76 -19.46
CA MET A 33 5.99 17.77 -20.56
C MET A 33 5.40 16.37 -20.79
N LEU A 34 6.21 15.31 -20.72
CA LEU A 34 5.77 13.94 -20.81
C LEU A 34 4.85 13.55 -19.65
N SER A 35 5.24 13.88 -18.41
CA SER A 35 4.43 13.58 -17.21
C SER A 35 3.07 14.29 -17.27
N VAL A 36 3.05 15.58 -17.61
CA VAL A 36 1.81 16.36 -17.78
C VAL A 36 0.96 15.79 -18.90
N GLY A 37 1.56 15.45 -20.06
CA GLY A 37 0.85 14.81 -21.17
C GLY A 37 0.19 13.49 -20.77
N LEU A 38 0.88 12.65 -20.02
CA LEU A 38 0.36 11.38 -19.51
C LEU A 38 -0.78 11.58 -18.49
N VAL A 39 -0.71 12.61 -17.64
CA VAL A 39 -1.81 12.97 -16.72
C VAL A 39 -3.03 13.40 -17.51
N VAL A 40 -2.88 14.18 -18.59
CA VAL A 40 -3.99 14.58 -19.46
C VAL A 40 -4.60 13.34 -20.13
N VAL A 41 -3.77 12.43 -20.66
CA VAL A 41 -4.25 11.17 -21.26
C VAL A 41 -5.01 10.34 -20.22
N ALA A 42 -4.50 10.23 -18.99
CA ALA A 42 -5.19 9.54 -17.91
C ALA A 42 -6.55 10.18 -17.59
N ALA A 43 -6.62 11.51 -17.51
CA ALA A 43 -7.86 12.22 -17.22
C ALA A 43 -8.90 12.05 -18.35
N VAL A 44 -8.48 12.13 -19.61
CA VAL A 44 -9.36 11.92 -20.78
C VAL A 44 -9.85 10.47 -20.83
N ALA A 45 -8.98 9.50 -20.62
CA ALA A 45 -9.35 8.09 -20.57
C ALA A 45 -10.30 7.80 -19.40
N PHE A 46 -10.06 8.37 -18.22
CA PHE A 46 -10.97 8.24 -17.08
C PHE A 46 -12.34 8.88 -17.36
N TYR A 47 -12.38 10.02 -18.00
CA TYR A 47 -13.64 10.63 -18.44
C TYR A 47 -14.38 9.74 -19.45
N GLY A 48 -13.64 9.16 -20.42
CA GLY A 48 -14.20 8.18 -21.36
C GLY A 48 -14.76 6.94 -20.64
N PHE A 49 -14.02 6.38 -19.68
CA PHE A 49 -14.50 5.31 -18.81
C PHE A 49 -15.81 5.70 -18.11
N TRP A 50 -15.82 6.86 -17.45
CA TRP A 50 -16.98 7.34 -16.70
C TRP A 50 -18.23 7.52 -17.56
N THR A 51 -18.07 8.03 -18.78
CA THR A 51 -19.19 8.21 -19.72
C THR A 51 -19.76 6.90 -20.24
N VAL A 52 -18.89 5.91 -20.50
CA VAL A 52 -19.28 4.54 -20.89
C VAL A 52 -19.98 3.84 -19.75
N GLU A 53 -19.43 3.96 -18.53
CA GLU A 53 -19.93 3.30 -17.33
C GLU A 53 -21.34 3.77 -16.95
N LYS A 54 -21.60 5.08 -17.06
CA LYS A 54 -22.94 5.66 -16.84
C LYS A 54 -24.01 5.15 -17.80
N ARG A 55 -23.61 4.67 -18.98
CA ARG A 55 -24.53 4.18 -20.02
C ARG A 55 -24.60 2.64 -20.09
N ALA A 56 -23.76 1.97 -19.32
CA ALA A 56 -23.70 0.51 -19.31
C ALA A 56 -24.95 -0.07 -18.63
N LYS A 57 -25.53 -1.12 -19.24
CA LYS A 57 -26.65 -1.87 -18.63
C LYS A 57 -26.20 -2.67 -17.40
N GLN A 58 -24.94 -3.04 -17.35
CA GLN A 58 -24.28 -3.67 -16.20
C GLN A 58 -22.97 -2.91 -15.94
N PRO A 59 -23.01 -1.85 -15.11
CA PRO A 59 -21.82 -1.08 -14.80
C PRO A 59 -20.84 -1.91 -13.99
N MET A 60 -19.55 -1.79 -14.31
CA MET A 60 -18.47 -2.43 -13.53
C MET A 60 -18.36 -1.79 -12.15
N VAL A 61 -18.63 -0.49 -12.07
CA VAL A 61 -18.57 0.31 -10.84
C VAL A 61 -19.96 0.88 -10.55
N GLU A 62 -20.72 0.21 -9.71
CA GLU A 62 -22.00 0.73 -9.23
C GLU A 62 -21.74 1.88 -8.25
N THR A 63 -21.89 3.11 -8.72
CA THR A 63 -21.62 4.33 -7.94
C THR A 63 -22.43 4.43 -6.64
N VAL A 64 -23.60 3.75 -6.60
CA VAL A 64 -24.43 3.64 -5.39
C VAL A 64 -23.69 2.95 -4.26
N HIS A 65 -22.94 1.87 -4.58
CA HIS A 65 -22.17 1.13 -3.59
C HIS A 65 -20.92 1.89 -3.11
N LEU A 66 -20.34 2.78 -3.92
CA LEU A 66 -19.17 3.59 -3.50
C LEU A 66 -19.47 4.52 -2.31
N ARG A 67 -20.72 4.94 -2.13
CA ARG A 67 -21.13 5.78 -0.99
C ARG A 67 -21.31 5.00 0.30
N GLN A 68 -21.41 3.68 0.23
CA GLN A 68 -21.60 2.83 1.40
C GLN A 68 -20.31 2.77 2.22
N ARG A 69 -20.45 2.85 3.54
CA ARG A 69 -19.32 2.76 4.47
C ARG A 69 -18.60 1.41 4.37
N SER A 70 -19.32 0.35 4.05
CA SER A 70 -18.77 -0.99 3.79
C SER A 70 -17.84 -1.03 2.56
N THR A 71 -17.92 -0.06 1.66
CA THR A 71 -17.09 0.03 0.46
C THR A 71 -15.93 1.00 0.65
N TRP A 72 -16.20 2.29 0.95
CA TRP A 72 -15.14 3.29 0.96
C TRP A 72 -14.17 3.13 2.14
N ALA A 73 -14.64 2.64 3.31
CA ALA A 73 -13.77 2.53 4.48
C ALA A 73 -12.68 1.45 4.32
N PRO A 74 -12.97 0.22 3.82
CA PRO A 74 -11.92 -0.73 3.48
C PRO A 74 -10.97 -0.21 2.39
N LEU A 75 -11.49 0.41 1.32
CA LEU A 75 -10.66 0.94 0.23
C LEU A 75 -9.71 2.04 0.70
N LEU A 76 -10.20 2.97 1.52
CA LEU A 76 -9.37 4.00 2.15
C LEU A 76 -8.30 3.37 3.04
N THR A 77 -8.67 2.39 3.86
CA THR A 77 -7.73 1.67 4.72
C THR A 77 -6.66 0.98 3.90
N THR A 78 -7.02 0.28 2.81
CA THR A 78 -6.07 -0.36 1.90
C THR A 78 -5.12 0.67 1.29
N THR A 79 -5.65 1.76 0.71
CA THR A 79 -4.84 2.80 0.08
C THR A 79 -3.84 3.40 1.07
N LEU A 80 -4.29 3.81 2.27
CA LEU A 80 -3.41 4.38 3.29
C LEU A 80 -2.37 3.38 3.79
N THR A 81 -2.77 2.12 4.03
CA THR A 81 -1.84 1.07 4.46
C THR A 81 -0.72 0.86 3.44
N MET A 82 -1.10 0.76 2.16
CA MET A 82 -0.13 0.60 1.07
C MET A 82 0.76 1.83 0.93
N THR A 83 0.19 3.04 1.05
CA THR A 83 0.97 4.29 0.98
C THR A 83 2.01 4.36 2.10
N GLY A 84 1.67 3.93 3.31
CA GLY A 84 2.59 4.00 4.46
C GLY A 84 3.68 2.94 4.47
N ILE A 85 3.43 1.74 3.92
CA ILE A 85 4.30 0.57 4.13
C ILE A 85 5.06 0.17 2.85
N PHE A 86 4.43 0.25 1.67
CA PHE A 86 4.91 -0.47 0.49
C PHE A 86 6.31 -0.02 0.03
N ALA A 87 6.55 1.28 -0.10
CA ALA A 87 7.87 1.78 -0.46
C ALA A 87 8.88 1.67 0.68
N VAL A 88 8.45 1.64 1.95
CA VAL A 88 9.38 1.43 3.08
C VAL A 88 10.07 0.08 2.90
N ILE A 89 9.31 -1.00 2.72
CA ILE A 89 9.89 -2.35 2.65
C ILE A 89 10.51 -2.67 1.29
N ASN A 90 9.96 -2.15 0.19
CA ASN A 90 10.42 -2.49 -1.17
C ASN A 90 11.42 -1.48 -1.77
N GLY A 91 11.63 -0.34 -1.13
CA GLY A 91 12.50 0.73 -1.62
C GLY A 91 13.43 1.30 -0.55
N ILE A 92 12.88 1.89 0.51
CA ILE A 92 13.64 2.66 1.50
C ILE A 92 14.57 1.78 2.33
N VAL A 93 14.07 0.68 2.91
CA VAL A 93 14.88 -0.27 3.69
C VAL A 93 15.97 -0.92 2.82
N PRO A 94 15.68 -1.44 1.61
CA PRO A 94 16.71 -1.94 0.72
C PRO A 94 17.77 -0.91 0.36
N ALA A 95 17.37 0.33 0.06
CA ALA A 95 18.30 1.41 -0.27
C ALA A 95 19.20 1.75 0.93
N TYR A 96 18.63 1.86 2.13
CA TYR A 96 19.39 2.11 3.36
C TYR A 96 20.39 0.99 3.65
N VAL A 97 19.96 -0.27 3.64
CA VAL A 97 20.79 -1.41 3.99
C VAL A 97 21.98 -1.57 3.04
N GLN A 98 21.80 -1.23 1.76
CA GLN A 98 22.86 -1.30 0.74
C GLN A 98 23.78 -0.08 0.75
N ALA A 99 23.35 1.07 1.25
CA ALA A 99 24.19 2.26 1.32
C ALA A 99 25.39 1.99 2.24
N ALA A 100 26.61 2.38 1.79
CA ALA A 100 27.84 2.25 2.59
C ALA A 100 27.81 3.20 3.80
N ASP A 101 27.27 4.40 3.58
CA ASP A 101 27.03 5.45 4.59
C ASP A 101 25.71 6.16 4.23
N PRO A 102 24.78 6.31 5.15
CA PRO A 102 24.73 5.95 6.58
C PRO A 102 24.25 4.51 6.85
N GLY A 103 24.16 3.64 5.84
CA GLY A 103 23.62 2.30 5.94
C GLY A 103 24.62 1.25 6.46
N PHE A 104 24.40 0.00 6.02
CA PHE A 104 25.22 -1.14 6.46
C PHE A 104 26.19 -1.64 5.39
N GLY A 105 26.17 -1.11 4.17
CA GLY A 105 27.03 -1.49 3.06
C GLY A 105 26.86 -2.94 2.59
N ILE A 106 25.66 -3.53 2.81
CA ILE A 106 25.37 -4.93 2.49
C ILE A 106 25.03 -5.04 1.00
N GLY A 107 25.59 -6.05 0.32
CA GLY A 107 25.34 -6.29 -1.09
C GLY A 107 23.86 -6.64 -1.40
N PRO A 108 23.39 -6.42 -2.66
CA PRO A 108 22.00 -6.66 -3.04
C PRO A 108 21.50 -8.09 -2.76
N THR A 109 22.35 -9.09 -3.00
CA THR A 109 22.01 -10.51 -2.76
C THR A 109 21.86 -10.81 -1.28
N GLU A 110 22.82 -10.37 -0.46
CA GLU A 110 22.79 -10.57 0.99
C GLU A 110 21.61 -9.84 1.62
N MET A 111 21.35 -8.58 1.21
CA MET A 111 20.18 -7.82 1.65
C MET A 111 18.87 -8.56 1.33
N SER A 112 18.75 -9.11 0.12
CA SER A 112 17.56 -9.88 -0.25
C SER A 112 17.38 -11.12 0.61
N LEU A 113 18.47 -11.83 0.95
CA LEU A 113 18.42 -13.03 1.77
C LEU A 113 18.15 -12.73 3.25
N ILE A 114 18.70 -11.64 3.79
CA ILE A 114 18.63 -11.33 5.22
C ILE A 114 17.36 -10.53 5.56
N ILE A 115 16.89 -9.68 4.65
CA ILE A 115 15.75 -8.76 4.88
C ILE A 115 14.49 -9.23 4.16
N LEU A 116 14.54 -9.32 2.81
CA LEU A 116 13.31 -9.55 2.03
C LEU A 116 12.82 -10.99 2.08
N SER A 117 13.75 -11.98 2.10
CA SER A 117 13.34 -13.39 2.13
C SER A 117 12.66 -13.78 3.44
N PRO A 118 13.16 -13.43 4.64
CA PRO A 118 12.43 -13.69 5.89
C PRO A 118 11.11 -12.95 5.98
N TYR A 119 11.07 -11.69 5.53
CA TYR A 119 9.83 -10.90 5.43
C TYR A 119 8.77 -11.63 4.59
N ALA A 120 9.12 -12.04 3.38
CA ALA A 120 8.20 -12.68 2.45
C ALA A 120 7.79 -14.08 2.92
N LEU A 121 8.76 -14.89 3.39
CA LEU A 121 8.52 -16.25 3.86
C LEU A 121 7.57 -16.29 5.06
N LEU A 122 7.81 -15.45 6.05
CA LEU A 122 6.96 -15.40 7.24
C LEU A 122 5.59 -14.81 6.93
N GLY A 123 5.51 -13.82 6.04
CA GLY A 123 4.23 -13.33 5.52
C GLY A 123 3.42 -14.44 4.85
N TRP A 124 4.08 -15.25 4.02
CA TRP A 124 3.44 -16.38 3.35
C TRP A 124 2.98 -17.48 4.33
N LEU A 125 3.81 -17.82 5.32
CA LEU A 125 3.47 -18.84 6.32
C LEU A 125 2.34 -18.41 7.26
N VAL A 126 2.30 -17.12 7.64
CA VAL A 126 1.29 -16.56 8.55
C VAL A 126 -0.05 -16.30 7.84
N GLY A 127 -0.03 -16.06 6.52
CA GLY A 127 -1.24 -15.78 5.74
C GLY A 127 -2.39 -16.77 5.95
N PRO A 128 -2.17 -18.09 5.77
CA PRO A 128 -3.20 -19.10 6.03
C PRO A 128 -3.68 -19.13 7.49
N ILE A 129 -2.81 -18.85 8.45
CA ILE A 129 -3.15 -18.78 9.87
C ILE A 129 -4.10 -17.62 10.12
N SER A 130 -3.74 -16.44 9.64
CA SER A 130 -4.57 -15.24 9.73
C SER A 130 -5.94 -15.43 9.05
N GLY A 131 -5.95 -16.08 7.88
CA GLY A 131 -7.19 -16.41 7.16
C GLY A 131 -8.12 -17.33 7.96
N ARG A 132 -7.57 -18.32 8.69
CA ARG A 132 -8.34 -19.21 9.56
C ARG A 132 -8.83 -18.53 10.85
N LEU A 133 -8.09 -17.57 11.36
CA LEU A 133 -8.47 -16.82 12.56
C LEU A 133 -9.57 -15.78 12.27
N ALA A 134 -9.67 -15.31 11.04
CA ALA A 134 -10.60 -14.26 10.65
C ALA A 134 -12.07 -14.60 10.88
N PRO A 135 -12.60 -15.78 10.53
CA PRO A 135 -13.97 -16.17 10.83
C PRO A 135 -14.25 -16.31 12.34
N VAL A 136 -13.25 -16.74 13.12
CA VAL A 136 -13.39 -17.00 14.57
C VAL A 136 -13.32 -15.72 15.39
N LEU A 137 -12.32 -14.87 15.12
CA LEU A 137 -12.08 -13.64 15.88
C LEU A 137 -12.78 -12.40 15.29
N GLY A 138 -13.20 -12.49 14.03
CA GLY A 138 -13.74 -11.41 13.23
C GLY A 138 -12.65 -10.68 12.41
N TYR A 139 -12.91 -10.52 11.11
CA TYR A 139 -11.98 -9.89 10.14
C TYR A 139 -11.43 -8.55 10.59
N THR A 140 -12.29 -7.67 11.12
CA THR A 140 -11.88 -6.32 11.56
C THR A 140 -10.99 -6.33 12.80
N LYS A 141 -11.16 -7.31 13.70
CA LYS A 141 -10.29 -7.44 14.89
C LYS A 141 -8.90 -7.92 14.48
N VAL A 142 -8.83 -8.97 13.65
CA VAL A 142 -7.55 -9.52 13.15
C VAL A 142 -6.82 -8.46 12.33
N LEU A 143 -7.52 -7.70 11.48
CA LEU A 143 -6.97 -6.55 10.76
C LEU A 143 -6.31 -5.55 11.71
N ARG A 144 -7.01 -5.12 12.75
CA ARG A 144 -6.51 -4.10 13.69
C ARG A 144 -5.31 -4.59 14.49
N ILE A 145 -5.29 -5.86 14.90
CA ILE A 145 -4.13 -6.49 15.55
C ILE A 145 -2.92 -6.44 14.60
N GLY A 146 -3.10 -6.86 13.34
CA GLY A 146 -2.06 -6.80 12.34
C GLY A 146 -1.55 -5.37 12.08
N MET A 147 -2.46 -4.38 12.04
CA MET A 147 -2.07 -2.98 11.85
C MET A 147 -1.30 -2.41 13.04
N LEU A 148 -1.71 -2.71 14.28
CA LEU A 148 -0.94 -2.33 15.48
C LEU A 148 0.45 -2.97 15.47
N GLY A 149 0.55 -4.26 15.13
CA GLY A 149 1.84 -4.92 14.96
C GLY A 149 2.69 -4.31 13.85
N SER A 150 2.08 -3.89 12.74
CA SER A 150 2.78 -3.19 11.65
C SER A 150 3.30 -1.81 12.07
N ILE A 151 2.53 -1.07 12.88
CA ILE A 151 2.95 0.21 13.48
C ILE A 151 4.17 -0.02 14.40
N VAL A 152 4.14 -1.04 15.25
CA VAL A 152 5.28 -1.41 16.11
C VAL A 152 6.50 -1.81 15.27
N ALA A 153 6.30 -2.58 14.21
CA ALA A 153 7.37 -2.98 13.30
C ALA A 153 8.04 -1.77 12.63
N LEU A 154 7.25 -0.82 12.11
CA LEU A 154 7.77 0.42 11.53
C LEU A 154 8.48 1.28 12.58
N ALA A 155 7.99 1.34 13.83
CA ALA A 155 8.65 2.05 14.91
C ALA A 155 10.01 1.39 15.26
N ILE A 156 10.10 0.06 15.28
CA ILE A 156 11.38 -0.65 15.48
C ILE A 156 12.35 -0.30 14.35
N ILE A 157 11.90 -0.34 13.09
CA ILE A 157 12.73 0.05 11.93
C ILE A 157 13.21 1.50 12.06
N ALA A 158 12.32 2.44 12.38
CA ALA A 158 12.63 3.87 12.46
C ALA A 158 13.65 4.17 13.59
N PHE A 159 13.37 3.72 14.80
CA PHE A 159 14.11 4.18 15.97
C PHE A 159 15.32 3.28 16.34
N PHE A 160 15.31 2.02 15.94
CA PHE A 160 16.36 1.05 16.27
C PHE A 160 17.00 0.44 15.03
N GLY A 161 16.23 0.18 13.96
CA GLY A 161 16.68 -0.50 12.75
C GLY A 161 17.77 0.27 12.01
N LEU A 162 17.67 1.60 11.94
CA LEU A 162 18.68 2.45 11.30
C LEU A 162 20.03 2.50 12.03
N SER A 163 20.13 1.96 13.23
CA SER A 163 21.38 1.90 14.02
C SER A 163 21.90 0.50 14.21
N SER A 164 21.08 -0.52 13.89
CA SER A 164 21.40 -1.91 14.19
C SER A 164 20.78 -2.84 13.16
N LEU A 165 21.61 -3.57 12.42
CA LEU A 165 21.13 -4.53 11.44
C LEU A 165 20.24 -5.62 12.06
N PRO A 166 20.54 -6.22 13.22
CA PRO A 166 19.62 -7.16 13.87
C PRO A 166 18.24 -6.56 14.18
N MET A 167 18.17 -5.28 14.58
CA MET A 167 16.90 -4.59 14.81
C MET A 167 16.17 -4.28 13.50
N MET A 168 16.91 -3.98 12.42
CA MET A 168 16.33 -3.84 11.08
C MET A 168 15.68 -5.16 10.64
N VAL A 169 16.39 -6.28 10.79
CA VAL A 169 15.86 -7.62 10.48
C VAL A 169 14.64 -7.93 11.35
N ALA A 170 14.71 -7.71 12.66
CA ALA A 170 13.58 -7.96 13.57
C ALA A 170 12.34 -7.14 13.19
N GLY A 171 12.52 -5.86 12.88
CA GLY A 171 11.43 -4.98 12.44
C GLY A 171 10.82 -5.43 11.11
N THR A 172 11.65 -5.79 10.12
CA THR A 172 11.17 -6.26 8.82
C THR A 172 10.51 -7.63 8.90
N VAL A 173 11.01 -8.54 9.70
CA VAL A 173 10.38 -9.84 10.00
C VAL A 173 9.02 -9.65 10.66
N LEU A 174 8.93 -8.80 11.67
CA LEU A 174 7.65 -8.48 12.31
C LEU A 174 6.68 -7.85 11.32
N LEU A 175 7.17 -6.97 10.42
CA LEU A 175 6.35 -6.39 9.35
C LEU A 175 5.86 -7.47 8.37
N GLY A 176 6.68 -8.48 8.06
CA GLY A 176 6.29 -9.64 7.26
C GLY A 176 5.10 -10.38 7.87
N ILE A 177 5.18 -10.69 9.16
CA ILE A 177 4.12 -11.38 9.91
C ILE A 177 2.84 -10.52 9.96
N MET A 178 2.99 -9.27 10.41
CA MET A 178 1.85 -8.42 10.75
C MET A 178 1.22 -7.77 9.53
N TYR A 179 2.02 -7.24 8.59
CA TYR A 179 1.50 -6.61 7.39
C TYR A 179 1.24 -7.64 6.28
N ALA A 180 2.28 -8.36 5.80
CA ALA A 180 2.11 -9.24 4.65
C ALA A 180 1.23 -10.45 4.95
N GLY A 181 1.43 -11.08 6.11
CA GLY A 181 0.70 -12.28 6.55
C GLY A 181 -0.66 -12.00 7.20
N THR A 182 -0.88 -10.80 7.73
CA THR A 182 -2.13 -10.51 8.47
C THR A 182 -2.93 -9.40 7.82
N VAL A 183 -2.42 -8.16 7.77
CA VAL A 183 -3.19 -7.00 7.27
C VAL A 183 -3.60 -7.19 5.82
N ASN A 184 -2.68 -7.58 4.95
CA ASN A 184 -2.94 -7.75 3.53
C ASN A 184 -4.00 -8.83 3.28
N ILE A 185 -3.91 -9.97 4.00
CA ILE A 185 -4.90 -11.05 3.91
C ILE A 185 -6.28 -10.57 4.40
N MET A 186 -6.32 -9.80 5.51
CA MET A 186 -7.58 -9.30 6.05
C MET A 186 -8.24 -8.25 5.15
N LEU A 187 -7.47 -7.35 4.53
CA LEU A 187 -8.02 -6.37 3.59
C LEU A 187 -8.61 -7.03 2.35
N ASN A 188 -7.95 -8.08 1.83
CA ASN A 188 -8.50 -8.87 0.72
C ASN A 188 -9.74 -9.67 1.16
N GLY A 189 -9.71 -10.30 2.34
CA GLY A 189 -10.86 -11.02 2.90
C GLY A 189 -12.07 -10.11 3.14
N LEU A 190 -11.86 -8.90 3.68
CA LEU A 190 -12.91 -7.89 3.84
C LEU A 190 -13.50 -7.46 2.49
N GLY A 191 -12.67 -7.39 1.44
CA GLY A 191 -13.14 -7.18 0.08
C GLY A 191 -14.16 -8.21 -0.35
N VAL A 192 -13.97 -9.48 0.03
CA VAL A 192 -14.92 -10.56 -0.31
C VAL A 192 -16.18 -10.48 0.55
N VAL A 193 -16.03 -10.44 1.88
CA VAL A 193 -17.18 -10.56 2.82
C VAL A 193 -18.06 -9.31 2.88
N LEU A 194 -17.56 -8.14 2.47
CA LEU A 194 -18.32 -6.89 2.41
C LEU A 194 -18.85 -6.58 1.00
N SER A 195 -18.57 -7.43 0.01
CA SER A 195 -19.11 -7.27 -1.34
C SER A 195 -20.63 -7.38 -1.36
N PRO A 196 -21.33 -6.60 -2.22
CA PRO A 196 -22.76 -6.76 -2.43
C PRO A 196 -23.09 -8.18 -2.93
N ALA A 197 -24.17 -8.79 -2.41
CA ALA A 197 -24.59 -10.14 -2.79
C ALA A 197 -24.84 -10.30 -4.31
N GLY A 198 -25.30 -9.23 -4.97
CA GLY A 198 -25.52 -9.22 -6.42
C GLY A 198 -24.25 -9.06 -7.27
N ASN A 199 -23.12 -8.68 -6.66
CA ASN A 199 -21.85 -8.46 -7.35
C ASN A 199 -20.66 -8.79 -6.45
N PRO A 200 -20.35 -10.10 -6.24
CA PRO A 200 -19.31 -10.53 -5.31
C PRO A 200 -17.89 -10.14 -5.74
N GLY A 201 -17.67 -9.84 -7.01
CA GLY A 201 -16.38 -9.37 -7.56
C GLY A 201 -16.13 -7.87 -7.42
N PHE A 202 -17.13 -7.08 -7.07
CA PHE A 202 -17.05 -5.63 -7.04
C PHE A 202 -15.98 -5.11 -6.07
N LEU A 203 -16.09 -5.43 -4.80
CA LEU A 203 -15.18 -4.90 -3.80
C LEU A 203 -13.77 -5.50 -3.86
N PRO A 204 -13.56 -6.81 -4.18
CA PRO A 204 -12.22 -7.34 -4.48
C PRO A 204 -11.52 -6.62 -5.62
N GLY A 205 -12.23 -6.35 -6.73
CA GLY A 205 -11.68 -5.60 -7.86
C GLY A 205 -11.30 -4.16 -7.49
N MET A 206 -12.17 -3.46 -6.77
CA MET A 206 -11.89 -2.11 -6.26
C MET A 206 -10.73 -2.12 -5.26
N ASN A 207 -10.62 -3.13 -4.41
CA ASN A 207 -9.53 -3.27 -3.44
C ASN A 207 -8.17 -3.48 -4.14
N ALA A 208 -8.13 -4.24 -5.23
CA ALA A 208 -6.92 -4.35 -6.05
C ALA A 208 -6.51 -3.00 -6.64
N GLY A 209 -7.47 -2.18 -7.08
CA GLY A 209 -7.24 -0.80 -7.51
C GLY A 209 -6.69 0.08 -6.39
N ALA A 210 -7.31 0.03 -5.20
CA ALA A 210 -6.87 0.76 -4.02
C ALA A 210 -5.46 0.36 -3.57
N PHE A 211 -5.13 -0.94 -3.64
CA PHE A 211 -3.80 -1.48 -3.38
C PHE A 211 -2.75 -0.85 -4.31
N ASN A 212 -2.99 -0.91 -5.63
CA ASN A 212 -2.06 -0.35 -6.61
C ASN A 212 -1.92 1.17 -6.50
N LEU A 213 -3.03 1.88 -6.25
CA LEU A 213 -3.01 3.32 -6.01
C LEU A 213 -2.15 3.66 -4.78
N GLY A 214 -2.37 2.96 -3.67
CA GLY A 214 -1.58 3.17 -2.45
C GLY A 214 -0.10 2.84 -2.65
N ALA A 215 0.23 1.75 -3.36
CA ALA A 215 1.61 1.39 -3.70
C ALA A 215 2.27 2.47 -4.57
N GLY A 216 1.57 2.98 -5.58
CA GLY A 216 2.05 4.08 -6.42
C GLY A 216 2.28 5.36 -5.61
N LEU A 217 1.34 5.73 -4.75
CA LEU A 217 1.49 6.87 -3.84
C LEU A 217 2.66 6.69 -2.88
N SER A 218 2.90 5.48 -2.39
CA SER A 218 4.03 5.17 -1.52
C SER A 218 5.36 5.45 -2.20
N PHE A 219 5.54 5.00 -3.45
CA PHE A 219 6.76 5.27 -4.23
C PHE A 219 6.87 6.71 -4.72
N LEU A 220 5.79 7.46 -4.73
CA LEU A 220 5.82 8.89 -5.04
C LEU A 220 6.20 9.71 -3.79
N VAL A 221 5.47 9.50 -2.68
CA VAL A 221 5.56 10.35 -1.48
C VAL A 221 6.85 10.07 -0.71
N LEU A 222 7.15 8.81 -0.40
CA LEU A 222 8.26 8.49 0.51
C LEU A 222 9.65 8.82 -0.09
N PRO A 223 9.97 8.48 -1.35
CA PRO A 223 11.22 8.94 -1.95
C PRO A 223 11.30 10.47 -2.11
N ALA A 224 10.17 11.14 -2.39
CA ALA A 224 10.16 12.61 -2.44
C ALA A 224 10.51 13.25 -1.09
N VAL A 225 10.00 12.69 0.02
CA VAL A 225 10.40 13.11 1.38
C VAL A 225 11.89 12.85 1.60
N LEU A 226 12.42 11.69 1.17
CA LEU A 226 13.85 11.38 1.30
C LEU A 226 14.71 12.42 0.60
N VAL A 227 14.39 12.74 -0.66
CA VAL A 227 15.14 13.74 -1.43
C VAL A 227 15.02 15.13 -0.80
N ALA A 228 13.82 15.55 -0.39
CA ALA A 228 13.61 16.86 0.22
C ALA A 228 14.39 17.02 1.54
N THR A 229 14.50 15.97 2.34
CA THR A 229 15.21 15.99 3.62
C THR A 229 16.71 15.76 3.49
N SER A 230 17.18 15.06 2.45
CA SER A 230 18.62 14.86 2.20
C SER A 230 19.36 16.18 1.94
N ALA A 231 18.67 17.20 1.44
CA ALA A 231 19.19 18.54 1.28
C ALA A 231 19.60 19.22 2.61
N LEU A 232 19.13 18.69 3.77
CA LEU A 232 19.47 19.20 5.11
C LEU A 232 20.81 18.68 5.65
N GLY A 233 21.49 17.78 4.92
CA GLY A 233 22.87 17.37 5.19
C GLY A 233 23.04 16.17 6.13
N ASP A 234 21.97 15.63 6.74
CA ASP A 234 22.01 14.39 7.55
C ASP A 234 21.24 13.28 6.84
N ALA A 235 21.99 12.39 6.19
CA ALA A 235 21.40 11.29 5.43
C ALA A 235 20.63 10.31 6.33
N LYS A 236 21.13 10.01 7.54
CA LYS A 236 20.44 9.10 8.48
C LYS A 236 19.14 9.70 9.00
N ALA A 237 19.13 10.98 9.33
CA ALA A 237 17.93 11.70 9.73
C ALA A 237 16.89 11.75 8.59
N SER A 238 17.34 11.81 7.33
CA SER A 238 16.46 11.76 6.17
C SER A 238 15.74 10.39 6.06
N TYR A 239 16.47 9.29 6.18
CA TYR A 239 15.86 7.95 6.21
C TYR A 239 14.91 7.76 7.40
N LEU A 240 15.29 8.25 8.59
CA LEU A 240 14.41 8.24 9.76
C LEU A 240 13.11 9.00 9.46
N THR A 241 13.19 10.19 8.90
CA THR A 241 12.03 11.02 8.57
C THR A 241 11.09 10.29 7.61
N VAL A 242 11.62 9.64 6.59
CA VAL A 242 10.81 8.87 5.62
C VAL A 242 10.08 7.71 6.29
N VAL A 243 10.76 6.93 7.13
CA VAL A 243 10.13 5.80 7.82
C VAL A 243 9.08 6.30 8.81
N VAL A 244 9.34 7.43 9.50
CA VAL A 244 8.36 8.09 10.39
C VAL A 244 7.15 8.60 9.61
N VAL A 245 7.31 9.17 8.42
CA VAL A 245 6.18 9.55 7.56
C VAL A 245 5.36 8.32 7.18
N GLY A 246 6.00 7.22 6.78
CA GLY A 246 5.33 5.95 6.53
C GLY A 246 4.56 5.41 7.75
N LEU A 247 5.17 5.52 8.94
CA LEU A 247 4.56 5.18 10.22
C LEU A 247 3.30 6.02 10.48
N VAL A 248 3.38 7.34 10.33
CA VAL A 248 2.24 8.27 10.53
C VAL A 248 1.10 7.94 9.57
N ILE A 249 1.39 7.69 8.31
CA ILE A 249 0.37 7.27 7.32
C ILE A 249 -0.26 5.93 7.74
N THR A 250 0.53 4.99 8.26
CA THR A 250 0.04 3.70 8.75
C THR A 250 -0.85 3.86 9.99
N VAL A 251 -0.54 4.81 10.88
CA VAL A 251 -1.42 5.18 12.01
C VAL A 251 -2.74 5.77 11.50
N ALA A 252 -2.70 6.62 10.47
CA ALA A 252 -3.91 7.12 9.83
C ALA A 252 -4.72 5.98 9.18
N ALA A 253 -4.05 5.00 8.56
CA ALA A 253 -4.70 3.79 8.05
C ALA A 253 -5.37 2.98 9.17
N PHE A 254 -4.71 2.84 10.33
CA PHE A 254 -5.32 2.20 11.50
C PHE A 254 -6.58 2.95 11.96
N ALA A 255 -6.53 4.28 12.04
CA ALA A 255 -7.71 5.09 12.38
C ALA A 255 -8.83 4.90 11.34
N ALA A 256 -8.50 4.85 10.03
CA ALA A 256 -9.46 4.54 8.99
C ALA A 256 -10.08 3.14 9.14
N SER A 257 -9.32 2.14 9.62
CA SER A 257 -9.81 0.79 9.89
C SER A 257 -10.92 0.74 10.95
N LEU A 258 -10.96 1.71 11.86
CA LEU A 258 -12.02 1.82 12.87
C LEU A 258 -13.37 2.17 12.24
N LEU A 259 -13.36 2.74 11.04
CA LEU A 259 -14.55 3.09 10.28
C LEU A 259 -15.13 1.88 9.51
N ILE A 260 -14.41 0.78 9.38
CA ILE A 260 -14.90 -0.43 8.68
C ILE A 260 -16.04 -1.05 9.52
N PRO A 261 -17.23 -1.24 8.94
CA PRO A 261 -18.33 -1.92 9.64
C PRO A 261 -17.97 -3.38 9.88
N LYS A 262 -18.52 -3.96 10.94
CA LYS A 262 -18.41 -5.41 11.13
C LYS A 262 -19.18 -6.10 10.00
N PRO A 263 -18.61 -7.13 9.35
CA PRO A 263 -19.39 -7.98 8.47
C PRO A 263 -20.60 -8.52 9.24
N VAL A 264 -21.76 -8.50 8.62
CA VAL A 264 -22.93 -9.19 9.17
C VAL A 264 -22.61 -10.68 9.07
N GLU A 265 -22.53 -11.37 10.19
CA GLU A 265 -22.43 -12.81 10.20
C GLU A 265 -23.65 -13.33 9.41
N ALA A 266 -23.41 -13.98 8.27
CA ALA A 266 -24.46 -14.74 7.63
C ALA A 266 -24.84 -15.82 8.65
N GLU A 267 -26.07 -15.75 9.20
CA GLU A 267 -26.62 -16.84 9.96
C GLU A 267 -26.45 -18.09 9.10
N VAL A 268 -25.58 -18.98 9.56
CA VAL A 268 -25.48 -20.34 9.01
C VAL A 268 -26.79 -21.01 9.44
N THR A 269 -27.80 -20.89 8.59
CA THR A 269 -28.97 -21.74 8.68
C THR A 269 -28.48 -23.15 8.39
N GLU A 270 -28.42 -23.95 9.45
CA GLU A 270 -28.22 -25.40 9.42
C GLU A 270 -29.27 -26.12 8.52
#